data_8b3aef0e4874bae5a3902191c45081ca
#
_entry.id   8b3aef0e4874bae5a3902191c45081ca
#
_cell.length_a   1.000
_cell.length_b   1.000
_cell.length_c   1.000
_cell.angle_alpha   90.00
_cell.angle_beta   90.00
_cell.angle_gamma   90.00
#
_symmetry.space_group_name_H-M   'P 1'
#
loop_
_entity.id
_entity.type
_entity.pdbx_description
1 polymer ?
#
loop_
_entity_poly.entity_id
_entity_poly.type
_entity_poly.pdbx_seq_one_letter_code
_entity_poly.pdbx_strand_id
1 'polypeptide(L)'
;MVALGTVPFRDFLVTGSPRRRRSSDFGERWFCAECGTQLAMHVDHQPDTIDFTIATLDDPEGLRPQFHIFFGSRIEWFDTADRLPRYYGFRPDTPGLDPVTFSRQSRPN
;
A
#
# COMPACT_ATOMS: atom_id res chain seq x y z
N MET A 1 5.81 5.35 -7.63
CA MET A 1 6.00 4.83 -6.26
C MET A 1 5.15 5.65 -5.29
N VAL A 2 4.61 5.01 -4.29
CA VAL A 2 3.79 5.67 -3.26
C VAL A 2 4.25 5.20 -1.89
N ALA A 3 4.26 6.11 -0.91
CA ALA A 3 4.52 5.77 0.48
C ALA A 3 3.20 5.63 1.21
N LEU A 4 3.01 4.49 1.86
CA LEU A 4 1.78 4.14 2.56
C LEU A 4 2.04 3.90 4.03
N GLY A 5 1.08 4.31 4.87
CA GLY A 5 1.03 3.93 6.28
C GLY A 5 -0.14 2.99 6.49
N THR A 6 -0.05 2.13 7.50
CA THR A 6 -1.11 1.16 7.81
C THR A 6 -1.72 1.47 9.17
N VAL A 7 -3.04 1.48 9.25
CA VAL A 7 -3.78 1.65 10.51
C VAL A 7 -4.92 0.62 10.58
N PRO A 8 -5.41 0.31 11.79
CA PRO A 8 -6.65 -0.47 11.89
C PRO A 8 -7.78 0.21 11.12
N PHE A 9 -8.55 -0.58 10.40
CA PHE A 9 -9.66 -0.05 9.58
C PHE A 9 -10.64 0.77 10.42
N ARG A 10 -10.92 0.32 11.64
CA ARG A 10 -11.83 1.00 12.57
C ARG A 10 -11.37 2.40 12.97
N ASP A 11 -10.08 2.69 12.87
CA ASP A 11 -9.49 3.97 13.24
C ASP A 11 -9.36 4.92 12.04
N PHE A 12 -9.69 4.44 10.84
CA PHE A 12 -9.63 5.23 9.62
C PHE A 12 -10.98 5.92 9.38
N LEU A 13 -11.07 7.18 9.78
CA LEU A 13 -12.29 7.97 9.65
C LEU A 13 -12.23 8.80 8.38
N VAL A 14 -13.26 8.66 7.55
CA VAL A 14 -13.35 9.37 6.27
C VAL A 14 -14.54 10.32 6.32
N THR A 15 -14.31 11.59 5.99
CA THR A 15 -15.37 12.56 5.75
C THR A 15 -15.63 12.64 4.24
N GLY A 16 -16.90 12.72 3.85
CA GLY A 16 -17.28 12.69 2.45
C GLY A 16 -17.35 11.25 1.89
N SER A 17 -17.41 11.16 0.57
CA SER A 17 -17.60 9.89 -0.14
C SER A 17 -16.50 9.70 -1.18
N PRO A 18 -15.36 9.11 -0.80
CA PRO A 18 -14.32 8.79 -1.75
C PRO A 18 -14.83 7.75 -2.74
N ARG A 19 -14.31 7.76 -3.95
CA ARG A 19 -14.55 6.71 -4.92
C ARG A 19 -13.65 5.52 -4.62
N ARG A 20 -14.16 4.34 -4.96
CA ARG A 20 -13.44 3.08 -4.79
C ARG A 20 -13.39 2.36 -6.13
N ARG A 21 -12.23 1.79 -6.45
CA ARG A 21 -12.05 0.99 -7.63
C ARG A 21 -11.27 -0.27 -7.28
N ARG A 22 -11.77 -1.41 -7.71
CA ARG A 22 -11.01 -2.65 -7.63
C ARG A 22 -9.93 -2.63 -8.70
N SER A 23 -8.69 -2.48 -8.27
CA SER A 23 -7.55 -2.29 -9.17
C SER A 23 -6.78 -3.58 -9.43
N SER A 24 -7.06 -4.64 -8.69
CA SER A 24 -6.41 -5.94 -8.84
C SER A 24 -7.31 -7.04 -8.27
N ASP A 25 -6.84 -8.29 -8.38
CA ASP A 25 -7.58 -9.45 -7.86
C ASP A 25 -7.74 -9.42 -6.34
N PHE A 26 -6.88 -8.70 -5.63
CA PHE A 26 -6.80 -8.76 -4.18
C PHE A 26 -7.00 -7.43 -3.47
N GLY A 27 -7.25 -6.34 -4.18
CA GLY A 27 -7.36 -5.05 -3.51
C GLY A 27 -8.14 -4.00 -4.26
N GLU A 28 -8.59 -3.00 -3.50
CA GLU A 28 -9.25 -1.82 -4.05
C GLU A 28 -8.52 -0.55 -3.64
N ARG A 29 -8.63 0.46 -4.47
CA ARG A 29 -8.05 1.78 -4.22
C ARG A 29 -9.15 2.78 -3.99
N TRP A 30 -8.93 3.65 -3.01
CA TRP A 30 -9.82 4.75 -2.69
C TRP A 30 -9.16 6.05 -3.15
N PHE A 31 -9.92 6.90 -3.78
CA PHE A 31 -9.40 8.16 -4.31
C PHE A 31 -10.43 9.27 -4.18
N CYS A 32 -9.93 10.51 -4.20
CA CYS A 32 -10.78 11.69 -4.14
C CYS A 32 -11.67 11.78 -5.37
N ALA A 33 -12.97 11.91 -5.17
CA ALA A 33 -13.93 11.99 -6.27
C ALA A 33 -13.78 13.27 -7.11
N GLU A 34 -13.21 14.32 -6.52
CA GLU A 34 -13.07 15.63 -7.20
C GLU A 34 -11.75 15.75 -7.97
N CYS A 35 -10.64 15.33 -7.37
CA CYS A 35 -9.32 15.55 -7.98
C CYS A 35 -8.57 14.27 -8.34
N GLY A 36 -9.08 13.09 -7.95
CA GLY A 36 -8.47 11.81 -8.27
C GLY A 36 -7.26 11.43 -7.42
N THR A 37 -6.89 12.22 -6.42
CA THR A 37 -5.77 11.88 -5.52
C THR A 37 -6.01 10.55 -4.84
N GLN A 38 -5.03 9.64 -4.89
CA GLN A 38 -5.11 8.38 -4.18
C GLN A 38 -5.04 8.63 -2.68
N LEU A 39 -6.03 8.10 -1.95
CA LEU A 39 -6.15 8.30 -0.50
C LEU A 39 -5.79 7.05 0.27
N ALA A 40 -6.22 5.88 -0.18
CA ALA A 40 -6.03 4.64 0.56
C ALA A 40 -6.09 3.43 -0.36
N MET A 41 -5.60 2.32 0.17
CA MET A 41 -5.70 1.01 -0.46
C MET A 41 -6.14 -0.01 0.60
N HIS A 42 -7.11 -0.85 0.24
CA HIS A 42 -7.62 -1.90 1.10
C HIS A 42 -7.50 -3.24 0.40
N VAL A 43 -6.81 -4.19 1.04
CA VAL A 43 -6.56 -5.51 0.46
C VAL A 43 -7.41 -6.57 1.15
N ASP A 44 -7.87 -7.57 0.38
CA ASP A 44 -8.83 -8.56 0.83
C ASP A 44 -8.30 -9.44 1.96
N HIS A 45 -7.01 -9.78 1.93
CA HIS A 45 -6.40 -10.64 2.94
C HIS A 45 -6.08 -9.92 4.24
N GLN A 46 -6.29 -8.61 4.31
CA GLN A 46 -6.11 -7.79 5.50
C GLN A 46 -7.34 -6.92 5.72
N PRO A 47 -8.53 -7.52 5.98
CA PRO A 47 -9.76 -6.75 6.07
C PRO A 47 -9.81 -5.79 7.27
N ASP A 48 -9.01 -6.04 8.30
CA ASP A 48 -9.02 -5.25 9.54
C ASP A 48 -8.07 -4.05 9.51
N THR A 49 -7.33 -3.88 8.44
CA THR A 49 -6.41 -2.75 8.27
C THR A 49 -6.64 -2.05 6.94
N ILE A 50 -6.17 -0.81 6.85
CA ILE A 50 -6.18 -0.05 5.61
C ILE A 50 -4.87 0.71 5.47
N ASP A 51 -4.38 0.81 4.25
CA ASP A 51 -3.17 1.56 3.94
C ASP A 51 -3.57 2.94 3.40
N PHE A 52 -3.02 3.99 3.99
CA PHE A 52 -3.30 5.35 3.57
C PHE A 52 -2.06 5.98 2.94
N THR A 53 -2.27 6.91 2.02
CA THR A 53 -1.18 7.62 1.34
C THR A 53 -0.58 8.67 2.28
N ILE A 54 0.68 8.50 2.66
CA ILE A 54 1.37 9.37 3.62
C ILE A 54 1.41 10.82 3.11
N ALA A 55 1.66 11.02 1.83
CA ALA A 55 1.77 12.35 1.24
C ALA A 55 0.50 13.19 1.33
N THR A 56 -0.65 12.58 1.61
CA THR A 56 -1.93 13.30 1.76
C THR A 56 -2.20 13.75 3.20
N LEU A 57 -1.33 13.42 4.14
CA LEU A 57 -1.46 13.85 5.52
C LEU A 57 -1.15 15.35 5.66
N ASP A 58 -1.72 15.99 6.67
CA ASP A 58 -1.41 17.38 6.99
C ASP A 58 0.06 17.56 7.40
N ASP A 59 0.63 16.57 8.08
CA ASP A 59 2.05 16.53 8.42
C ASP A 59 2.66 15.21 7.93
N PRO A 60 3.02 15.10 6.65
CA PRO A 60 3.59 13.87 6.11
C PRO A 60 4.98 13.55 6.64
N GLU A 61 5.71 14.52 7.15
CA GLU A 61 7.07 14.30 7.68
C GLU A 61 7.07 13.55 9.02
N GLY A 62 5.93 13.51 9.70
CA GLY A 62 5.78 12.79 10.96
C GLY A 62 5.82 11.27 10.82
N LEU A 63 5.65 10.74 9.61
CA LEU A 63 5.70 9.31 9.33
C LEU A 63 6.75 9.03 8.26
N ARG A 64 7.58 8.01 8.53
CA ARG A 64 8.62 7.60 7.59
C ARG A 64 8.40 6.15 7.17
N PRO A 65 8.64 5.83 5.89
CA PRO A 65 8.63 4.44 5.45
C PRO A 65 9.66 3.61 6.21
N GLN A 66 9.34 2.34 6.44
CA GLN A 66 10.19 1.40 7.16
C GLN A 66 10.77 0.31 6.25
N PHE A 67 10.16 0.08 5.11
CA PHE A 67 10.58 -0.94 4.16
C PHE A 67 9.96 -0.68 2.78
N HIS A 68 10.50 -1.35 1.78
CA HIS A 68 9.97 -1.36 0.41
C HIS A 68 9.34 -2.71 0.12
N ILE A 69 8.17 -2.70 -0.52
CA ILE A 69 7.54 -3.92 -1.04
C ILE A 69 7.38 -3.80 -2.56
N PHE A 70 7.16 -4.92 -3.22
CA PHE A 70 7.06 -4.99 -4.68
C PHE A 70 8.27 -4.37 -5.39
N PHE A 71 9.43 -4.51 -4.77
CA PHE A 71 10.67 -3.99 -5.33
C PHE A 71 11.01 -4.66 -6.66
N GLY A 72 10.58 -5.89 -6.86
CA GLY A 72 10.76 -6.61 -8.12
C GLY A 72 10.01 -6.00 -9.30
N SER A 73 8.95 -5.23 -9.04
CA SER A 73 8.13 -4.58 -10.07
C SER A 73 8.47 -3.11 -10.27
N ARG A 74 9.54 -2.62 -9.64
CA ARG A 74 9.91 -1.21 -9.75
C ARG A 74 10.36 -0.85 -11.16
N ILE A 75 10.28 0.44 -11.47
CA ILE A 75 10.90 0.99 -12.67
C ILE A 75 12.41 1.03 -12.45
N GLU A 76 13.18 0.45 -13.36
CA GLU A 76 14.62 0.27 -13.18
C GLU A 76 15.39 1.59 -13.01
N TRP A 77 14.96 2.64 -13.71
CA TRP A 77 15.65 3.93 -13.65
C TRP A 77 15.30 4.77 -12.41
N PHE A 78 14.40 4.31 -11.54
CA PHE A 78 14.06 5.01 -10.30
C PHE A 78 14.44 4.17 -9.10
N ASP A 79 15.27 4.72 -8.25
CA ASP A 79 15.67 4.08 -7.00
C ASP A 79 15.79 5.12 -5.90
N THR A 80 15.72 4.67 -4.65
CA THR A 80 15.90 5.50 -3.47
C THR A 80 17.25 5.23 -2.85
N ALA A 81 17.85 6.27 -2.22
CA ALA A 81 19.17 6.18 -1.62
C ALA A 81 19.16 5.59 -0.20
N ASP A 82 18.01 5.23 0.34
CA ASP A 82 17.88 4.70 1.69
C ASP A 82 18.41 3.26 1.77
N ARG A 83 18.59 2.79 3.02
CA ARG A 83 19.03 1.42 3.32
C ARG A 83 17.93 0.58 3.93
N LEU A 84 16.67 0.94 3.70
CA LEU A 84 15.53 0.19 4.20
C LEU A 84 15.46 -1.20 3.56
N PRO A 85 14.95 -2.20 4.29
CA PRO A 85 14.73 -3.53 3.71
C PRO A 85 13.87 -3.45 2.45
N ARG A 86 14.22 -4.26 1.45
CA ARG A 86 13.50 -4.34 0.18
C ARG A 86 13.00 -5.75 -0.03
N TYR A 87 11.68 -5.89 -0.19
CA TYR A 87 11.04 -7.17 -0.42
C TYR A 87 10.54 -7.22 -1.86
N TYR A 88 10.77 -8.34 -2.51
CA TYR A 88 10.46 -8.51 -3.92
C TYR A 88 8.96 -8.32 -4.21
N GLY A 89 8.12 -8.93 -3.39
CA GLY A 89 6.67 -8.79 -3.40
C GLY A 89 6.18 -8.32 -2.03
N PHE A 90 5.23 -9.04 -1.46
CA PHE A 90 4.82 -8.82 -0.08
C PHE A 90 5.93 -9.24 0.89
N ARG A 91 5.91 -8.62 2.07
CA ARG A 91 6.77 -9.05 3.16
C ARG A 91 6.32 -10.43 3.66
N PRO A 92 7.27 -11.38 3.95
CA PRO A 92 6.91 -12.75 4.32
C PRO A 92 6.01 -12.88 5.55
N ASP A 93 6.08 -11.93 6.48
CA ASP A 93 5.27 -11.90 7.70
C ASP A 93 3.96 -11.12 7.55
N THR A 94 3.53 -10.83 6.32
CA THR A 94 2.29 -10.11 6.05
C THR A 94 1.08 -10.91 6.55
N PRO A 95 0.27 -10.36 7.49
CA PRO A 95 -0.89 -11.08 8.01
C PRO A 95 -1.93 -11.37 6.92
N GLY A 96 -2.57 -12.54 6.99
CA GLY A 96 -3.66 -12.91 6.10
C GLY A 96 -3.23 -13.33 4.70
N LEU A 97 -1.94 -13.32 4.40
CA LEU A 97 -1.44 -13.69 3.08
C LEU A 97 -1.37 -15.21 2.96
N ASP A 98 -2.09 -15.77 2.00
CA ASP A 98 -2.04 -17.21 1.76
C ASP A 98 -0.79 -17.59 0.97
N PRO A 99 -0.34 -18.89 1.06
CA PRO A 99 0.89 -19.32 0.40
C PRO A 99 0.89 -19.15 -1.12
N VAL A 100 -0.26 -19.31 -1.76
CA VAL A 100 -0.35 -19.18 -3.23
C VAL A 100 -0.18 -17.72 -3.64
N THR A 101 -0.90 -16.82 -2.97
CA THR A 101 -0.79 -15.38 -3.23
C THR A 101 0.62 -14.88 -2.96
N PHE A 102 1.22 -15.31 -1.85
CA PHE A 102 2.59 -14.95 -1.53
C PHE A 102 3.57 -15.42 -2.61
N SER A 103 3.47 -16.67 -3.05
CA SER A 103 4.34 -17.21 -4.10
C SER A 103 4.23 -16.43 -5.40
N ARG A 104 3.01 -16.09 -5.81
CA ARG A 104 2.78 -15.32 -7.04
C ARG A 104 3.39 -13.93 -6.96
N GLN A 105 3.27 -13.26 -5.82
CA GLN A 105 3.72 -11.89 -5.65
C GLN A 105 5.21 -11.77 -5.33
N SER A 106 5.85 -12.86 -4.90
CA SER A 106 7.25 -12.86 -4.48
C SER A 106 8.20 -13.44 -5.54
N ARG A 107 7.69 -13.88 -6.67
CA ARG A 107 8.53 -14.45 -7.75
C ARG A 107 9.28 -13.37 -8.50
N PRO A 108 10.54 -13.64 -8.87
CA PRO A 108 11.24 -12.85 -9.87
C PRO A 108 10.48 -12.90 -11.21
N ASN A 109 10.36 -11.77 -11.84
CA ASN A 109 9.76 -11.68 -13.18
C ASN A 109 10.72 -12.22 -14.23
#